data_261545d07a3ba561e8af4f174efdeb83
#
_entry.id   261545d07a3ba561e8af4f174efdeb83
#
_cell.length_a   1.000
_cell.length_b   1.000
_cell.length_c   1.000
_cell.angle_alpha   90.00
_cell.angle_beta   90.00
_cell.angle_gamma   90.00
#
_symmetry.space_group_name_H-M   'P 1'
#
loop_
_entity.id
_entity.type
_entity.pdbx_description
1 polymer ?
#
loop_
_entity_poly.entity_id
_entity_poly.type
_entity_poly.pdbx_seq_one_letter_code
_entity_poly.pdbx_strand_id
1 'polypeptide(L)'
;MFSEALHDISRPSCLAIIGELKRSGGLAIPELAKLLEMSYMGVKQHCIRLEQQGYLKAWRVPRVEVGRPQKLYKLTKKCDELFPDGGVQLVLDLLDGVKATFGETAPEKLLYHYFEKERDQWMKAVRPGKSLVEKATRFVDARMKAGHFCHCHYSAETGFIIEEYHHPLGQVFMQYPGLKVMETRMIEQALGTKVDRKEDKGSQGVKCTIYQISTLG
;
A
#
# COMPACT_ATOMS: atom_id res chain seq x y z
N MET A 1 -4.63 17.73 -16.34
CA MET A 1 -3.65 17.02 -15.48
C MET A 1 -4.15 15.63 -15.07
N PHE A 2 -5.21 15.48 -14.26
CA PHE A 2 -5.71 14.15 -13.86
C PHE A 2 -6.22 13.30 -15.07
N SER A 3 -6.86 13.93 -16.05
CA SER A 3 -7.35 13.29 -17.28
C SER A 3 -6.22 12.76 -18.18
N GLU A 4 -5.09 13.47 -18.29
CA GLU A 4 -3.93 13.02 -19.09
C GLU A 4 -3.23 11.83 -18.42
N ALA A 5 -3.05 11.89 -17.09
CA ALA A 5 -2.47 10.77 -16.35
C ALA A 5 -3.32 9.50 -16.51
N LEU A 6 -4.63 9.61 -16.41
CA LEU A 6 -5.53 8.48 -16.64
C LEU A 6 -5.44 7.94 -18.07
N HIS A 7 -5.37 8.80 -19.07
CA HIS A 7 -5.22 8.38 -20.47
C HIS A 7 -3.88 7.65 -20.70
N ASP A 8 -2.80 8.14 -20.10
CA ASP A 8 -1.47 7.58 -20.24
C ASP A 8 -1.35 6.17 -19.64
N ILE A 9 -2.01 5.93 -18.51
CA ILE A 9 -1.92 4.68 -17.72
C ILE A 9 -3.19 3.83 -17.81
N SER A 10 -4.21 4.20 -18.58
CA SER A 10 -5.51 3.52 -18.67
C SER A 10 -5.44 2.05 -19.12
N ARG A 11 -4.31 1.61 -19.67
CA ARG A 11 -4.11 0.20 -20.03
C ARG A 11 -3.91 -0.64 -18.77
N PRO A 12 -4.66 -1.73 -18.59
CA PRO A 12 -4.51 -2.62 -17.43
C PRO A 12 -3.06 -3.04 -17.17
N SER A 13 -2.29 -3.32 -18.24
CA SER A 13 -0.87 -3.69 -18.15
C SER A 13 0.03 -2.57 -17.58
N CYS A 14 -0.25 -1.30 -17.87
CA CYS A 14 0.51 -0.18 -17.31
C CYS A 14 0.22 -0.03 -15.82
N LEU A 15 -1.05 -0.14 -15.41
CA LEU A 15 -1.45 -0.11 -14.01
C LEU A 15 -0.84 -1.27 -13.22
N ALA A 16 -0.83 -2.47 -13.81
CA ALA A 16 -0.20 -3.64 -13.20
C ALA A 16 1.31 -3.43 -12.98
N ILE A 17 2.03 -2.90 -13.98
CA ILE A 17 3.46 -2.58 -13.87
C ILE A 17 3.70 -1.53 -12.78
N ILE A 18 2.92 -0.46 -12.75
CA ILE A 18 3.02 0.60 -11.72
C ILE A 18 2.76 0.01 -10.33
N GLY A 19 1.75 -0.85 -10.21
CA GLY A 19 1.42 -1.55 -8.97
C GLY A 19 2.58 -2.40 -8.44
N GLU A 20 3.19 -3.23 -9.30
CA GLU A 20 4.34 -4.06 -8.91
C GLU A 20 5.56 -3.20 -8.52
N LEU A 21 5.84 -2.15 -9.29
CA LEU A 21 6.95 -1.24 -8.98
C LEU A 21 6.71 -0.44 -7.70
N LYS A 22 5.46 -0.15 -7.33
CA LYS A 22 5.12 0.48 -6.04
C LYS A 22 5.41 -0.45 -4.87
N ARG A 23 5.12 -1.73 -5.01
CA ARG A 23 5.36 -2.76 -3.98
C ARG A 23 6.84 -3.12 -3.82
N SER A 24 7.57 -3.20 -4.93
CA SER A 24 8.95 -3.70 -4.95
C SER A 24 10.02 -2.63 -4.81
N GLY A 25 9.67 -1.36 -5.00
CA GLY A 25 10.63 -0.25 -5.06
C GLY A 25 11.55 -0.25 -6.29
N GLY A 26 11.45 -1.28 -7.14
CA GLY A 26 12.15 -1.37 -8.43
C GLY A 26 12.41 -2.79 -8.87
N LEU A 27 12.14 -3.08 -10.15
CA LEU A 27 12.28 -4.40 -10.76
C LEU A 27 12.90 -4.30 -12.16
N ALA A 28 13.53 -5.40 -12.59
CA ALA A 28 13.94 -5.58 -13.97
C ALA A 28 12.78 -6.10 -14.85
N ILE A 29 12.88 -5.88 -16.16
CA ILE A 29 11.85 -6.36 -17.11
C ILE A 29 11.58 -7.87 -17.00
N PRO A 30 12.58 -8.75 -16.86
CA PRO A 30 12.32 -10.20 -16.71
C PRO A 30 11.50 -10.54 -15.46
N GLU A 31 11.75 -9.84 -14.34
CA GLU A 31 11.04 -10.02 -13.07
C GLU A 31 9.59 -9.57 -13.19
N LEU A 32 9.37 -8.38 -13.77
CA LEU A 32 8.02 -7.87 -14.08
C LEU A 32 7.26 -8.82 -15.01
N ALA A 33 7.92 -9.32 -16.06
CA ALA A 33 7.30 -10.25 -17.00
C ALA A 33 6.84 -11.55 -16.32
N LYS A 34 7.65 -12.06 -15.40
CA LYS A 34 7.33 -13.25 -14.61
C LYS A 34 6.18 -12.99 -13.63
N LEU A 35 6.22 -11.87 -12.89
CA LEU A 35 5.21 -11.53 -11.88
C LEU A 35 3.84 -11.24 -12.49
N LEU A 36 3.83 -10.61 -13.67
CA LEU A 36 2.60 -10.20 -14.35
C LEU A 36 2.10 -11.22 -15.40
N GLU A 37 2.81 -12.35 -15.55
CA GLU A 37 2.51 -13.35 -16.56
C GLU A 37 2.41 -12.78 -17.99
N MET A 38 3.27 -11.78 -18.26
CA MET A 38 3.32 -11.06 -19.54
C MET A 38 4.58 -11.40 -20.32
N SER A 39 4.52 -11.23 -21.66
CA SER A 39 5.70 -11.39 -22.48
C SER A 39 6.77 -10.33 -22.16
N TYR A 40 8.04 -10.72 -22.20
CA TYR A 40 9.18 -9.79 -22.02
C TYR A 40 9.08 -8.55 -22.92
N MET A 41 8.71 -8.74 -24.20
CA MET A 41 8.59 -7.64 -25.15
C MET A 41 7.42 -6.70 -24.82
N GLY A 42 6.30 -7.25 -24.37
CA GLY A 42 5.14 -6.46 -23.93
C GLY A 42 5.49 -5.58 -22.73
N VAL A 43 6.09 -6.17 -21.68
CA VAL A 43 6.55 -5.40 -20.51
C VAL A 43 7.59 -4.35 -20.90
N LYS A 44 8.55 -4.71 -21.77
CA LYS A 44 9.58 -3.77 -22.25
C LYS A 44 8.96 -2.56 -22.93
N GLN A 45 8.00 -2.75 -23.82
CA GLN A 45 7.33 -1.65 -24.54
C GLN A 45 6.57 -0.74 -23.56
N HIS A 46 5.84 -1.33 -22.59
CA HIS A 46 5.15 -0.56 -21.56
C HIS A 46 6.14 0.24 -20.69
N CYS A 47 7.23 -0.38 -20.24
CA CYS A 47 8.23 0.32 -19.43
C CYS A 47 8.91 1.47 -20.19
N ILE A 48 9.26 1.28 -21.46
CA ILE A 48 9.83 2.36 -22.31
C ILE A 48 8.84 3.51 -22.44
N ARG A 49 7.57 3.21 -22.72
CA ARG A 49 6.53 4.24 -22.84
C ARG A 49 6.35 5.00 -21.54
N LEU A 50 6.22 4.30 -20.41
CA LEU A 50 6.07 4.92 -19.10
C LEU A 50 7.33 5.73 -18.70
N GLU A 51 8.53 5.29 -19.11
CA GLU A 51 9.78 6.04 -18.93
C GLU A 51 9.77 7.35 -19.76
N GLN A 52 9.34 7.29 -21.04
CA GLN A 52 9.20 8.46 -21.90
C GLN A 52 8.16 9.46 -21.38
N GLN A 53 7.08 8.97 -20.79
CA GLN A 53 6.03 9.77 -20.14
C GLN A 53 6.45 10.29 -18.77
N GLY A 54 7.62 9.89 -18.25
CA GLY A 54 8.17 10.35 -16.98
C GLY A 54 7.61 9.66 -15.72
N TYR A 55 6.80 8.61 -15.86
CA TYR A 55 6.31 7.83 -14.73
C TYR A 55 7.35 6.86 -14.17
N LEU A 56 8.23 6.36 -15.03
CA LEU A 56 9.32 5.48 -14.63
C LEU A 56 10.67 6.14 -14.86
N LYS A 57 11.63 5.73 -14.05
CA LYS A 57 13.05 5.96 -14.32
C LYS A 57 13.80 4.65 -14.25
N ALA A 58 14.77 4.49 -15.15
CA ALA A 58 15.67 3.36 -15.11
C ALA A 58 16.99 3.72 -14.44
N TRP A 59 17.54 2.76 -13.71
CA TRP A 59 18.93 2.85 -13.26
C TRP A 59 19.65 1.52 -13.49
N ARG A 60 20.95 1.58 -13.57
CA ARG A 60 21.78 0.40 -13.77
C ARG A 60 22.41 0.00 -12.44
N VAL A 61 22.22 -1.27 -12.07
CA VAL A 61 22.87 -1.85 -10.92
C VAL A 61 24.04 -2.70 -11.42
N PRO A 62 25.27 -2.46 -10.93
CA PRO A 62 26.39 -3.35 -11.21
C PRO A 62 26.03 -4.77 -10.75
N ARG A 63 26.34 -5.77 -11.56
CA ARG A 63 26.25 -7.16 -11.11
C ARG A 63 27.50 -7.51 -10.31
N VAL A 64 27.32 -8.35 -9.30
CA VAL A 64 28.43 -8.92 -8.53
C VAL A 64 29.20 -9.95 -9.36
N GLU A 65 28.51 -10.60 -10.30
CA GLU A 65 29.08 -11.56 -11.25
C GLU A 65 29.37 -10.91 -12.61
N VAL A 66 30.28 -11.52 -13.39
CA VAL A 66 30.65 -11.06 -14.74
C VAL A 66 29.42 -11.02 -15.64
N GLY A 67 29.06 -9.83 -16.15
CA GLY A 67 27.92 -9.64 -17.01
C GLY A 67 27.48 -8.20 -17.19
N ARG A 68 26.61 -7.94 -18.19
CA ARG A 68 26.07 -6.61 -18.46
C ARG A 68 25.27 -6.12 -17.26
N PRO A 69 25.45 -4.83 -16.80
CA PRO A 69 24.66 -4.25 -15.71
C PRO A 69 23.15 -4.44 -15.91
N GLN A 70 22.46 -4.81 -14.87
CA GLN A 70 21.01 -5.01 -14.92
C GLN A 70 20.31 -3.65 -14.93
N LYS A 71 19.40 -3.45 -15.89
CA LYS A 71 18.54 -2.27 -15.95
C LYS A 71 17.29 -2.52 -15.11
N LEU A 72 17.14 -1.76 -14.04
CA LEU A 72 15.96 -1.78 -13.15
C LEU A 72 15.10 -0.55 -13.46
N TYR A 73 13.79 -0.69 -13.29
CA TYR A 73 12.82 0.41 -13.37
C TYR A 73 12.23 0.67 -11.99
N LYS A 74 12.01 1.95 -11.68
CA LYS A 74 11.27 2.38 -10.49
C LYS A 74 10.38 3.57 -10.80
N LEU A 75 9.39 3.79 -9.93
CA LEU A 75 8.50 4.94 -10.02
C LEU A 75 9.25 6.25 -9.80
N THR A 76 8.79 7.30 -10.46
CA THR A 76 9.22 8.69 -10.21
C THR A 76 8.20 9.38 -9.30
N LYS A 77 8.53 10.61 -8.86
CA LYS A 77 7.59 11.46 -8.12
C LYS A 77 6.31 11.79 -8.92
N LYS A 78 6.35 11.74 -10.26
CA LYS A 78 5.16 11.92 -11.10
C LYS A 78 4.09 10.86 -10.81
N CYS A 79 4.49 9.67 -10.38
CA CYS A 79 3.53 8.64 -9.95
C CYS A 79 2.78 9.01 -8.68
N ASP A 80 3.28 9.94 -7.85
CA ASP A 80 2.58 10.39 -6.65
C ASP A 80 1.27 11.11 -7.05
N GLU A 81 1.22 11.72 -8.24
CA GLU A 81 0.00 12.31 -8.82
C GLU A 81 -1.09 11.27 -9.13
N LEU A 82 -0.71 10.00 -9.31
CA LEU A 82 -1.65 8.89 -9.50
C LEU A 82 -2.31 8.43 -8.19
N PHE A 83 -1.74 8.86 -7.08
CA PHE A 83 -2.19 8.59 -5.72
C PHE A 83 -2.41 9.94 -5.01
N PRO A 84 -3.42 10.73 -5.44
CA PRO A 84 -3.55 12.11 -4.99
C PRO A 84 -3.84 12.18 -3.48
N ASP A 85 -2.96 12.89 -2.78
CA ASP A 85 -3.11 13.24 -1.36
C ASP A 85 -3.90 14.54 -1.13
N GLY A 86 -4.45 15.15 -2.18
CA GLY A 86 -5.10 16.47 -2.10
C GLY A 86 -6.24 16.56 -1.07
N GLY A 87 -6.96 15.45 -0.85
CA GLY A 87 -7.94 15.36 0.21
C GLY A 87 -7.33 15.31 1.61
N VAL A 88 -6.11 14.78 1.73
CA VAL A 88 -5.43 14.64 3.02
C VAL A 88 -5.01 15.98 3.58
N GLN A 89 -4.49 16.90 2.75
CA GLN A 89 -4.13 18.24 3.22
C GLN A 89 -5.35 18.99 3.75
N LEU A 90 -6.47 18.95 3.03
CA LEU A 90 -7.73 19.53 3.52
C LEU A 90 -8.14 18.94 4.87
N VAL A 91 -8.03 17.63 5.03
CA VAL A 91 -8.34 16.96 6.32
C VAL A 91 -7.42 17.46 7.43
N LEU A 92 -6.12 17.59 7.17
CA LEU A 92 -5.16 18.10 8.16
C LEU A 92 -5.49 19.54 8.57
N ASP A 93 -5.76 20.42 7.62
CA ASP A 93 -6.14 21.81 7.88
C ASP A 93 -7.45 21.91 8.69
N LEU A 94 -8.43 21.05 8.39
CA LEU A 94 -9.68 20.95 9.15
C LEU A 94 -9.45 20.45 10.57
N LEU A 95 -8.58 19.46 10.76
CA LEU A 95 -8.25 18.92 12.09
C LEU A 95 -7.51 19.97 12.94
N ASP A 96 -6.63 20.77 12.31
CA ASP A 96 -5.97 21.89 12.99
C ASP A 96 -6.98 22.97 13.40
N GLY A 97 -7.95 23.28 12.54
CA GLY A 97 -9.09 24.17 12.90
C GLY A 97 -9.93 23.62 14.05
N VAL A 98 -10.21 22.31 14.05
CA VAL A 98 -10.93 21.64 15.15
C VAL A 98 -10.12 21.69 16.45
N LYS A 99 -8.80 21.45 16.38
CA LYS A 99 -7.90 21.57 17.52
C LYS A 99 -7.91 22.97 18.12
N ALA A 100 -7.81 23.99 17.28
CA ALA A 100 -7.83 25.38 17.70
C ALA A 100 -9.17 25.80 18.36
N THR A 101 -10.28 25.25 17.85
CA THR A 101 -11.63 25.64 18.32
C THR A 101 -12.11 24.84 19.53
N PHE A 102 -11.81 23.53 19.57
CA PHE A 102 -12.39 22.59 20.55
C PHE A 102 -11.34 21.92 21.44
N GLY A 103 -10.07 22.30 21.32
CA GLY A 103 -8.97 21.83 22.17
C GLY A 103 -8.20 20.63 21.60
N GLU A 104 -7.07 20.34 22.24
CA GLU A 104 -6.03 19.40 21.79
C GLU A 104 -6.53 17.98 21.43
N THR A 105 -7.50 17.46 22.21
CA THR A 105 -7.99 16.07 22.03
C THR A 105 -9.14 15.95 21.05
N ALA A 106 -9.69 17.05 20.56
CA ALA A 106 -10.85 17.04 19.68
C ALA A 106 -10.59 16.37 18.32
N PRO A 107 -9.44 16.57 17.64
CA PRO A 107 -9.13 15.86 16.41
C PRO A 107 -9.12 14.34 16.58
N GLU A 108 -8.49 13.83 17.63
CA GLU A 108 -8.42 12.37 17.87
C GLU A 108 -9.80 11.76 18.12
N LYS A 109 -10.72 12.48 18.79
CA LYS A 109 -12.09 12.03 18.97
C LYS A 109 -12.87 11.92 17.66
N LEU A 110 -12.68 12.90 16.75
CA LEU A 110 -13.29 12.85 15.42
C LEU A 110 -12.73 11.70 14.57
N LEU A 111 -11.42 11.52 14.60
CA LEU A 111 -10.75 10.43 13.88
C LEU A 111 -11.14 9.07 14.45
N TYR A 112 -11.42 8.97 15.76
CA TYR A 112 -11.96 7.76 16.36
C TYR A 112 -13.30 7.34 15.72
N HIS A 113 -14.23 8.26 15.52
CA HIS A 113 -15.50 7.97 14.84
C HIS A 113 -15.32 7.54 13.38
N TYR A 114 -14.35 8.14 12.68
CA TYR A 114 -13.99 7.70 11.33
C TYR A 114 -13.56 6.23 11.34
N PHE A 115 -12.63 5.88 12.25
CA PHE A 115 -12.11 4.51 12.33
C PHE A 115 -13.15 3.51 12.84
N GLU A 116 -14.10 3.89 13.69
CA GLU A 116 -15.23 3.01 14.04
C GLU A 116 -16.04 2.62 12.80
N LYS A 117 -16.30 3.57 11.92
CA LYS A 117 -17.00 3.31 10.66
C LYS A 117 -16.20 2.40 9.73
N GLU A 118 -14.90 2.62 9.61
CA GLU A 118 -14.01 1.73 8.86
C GLU A 118 -13.99 0.32 9.44
N ARG A 119 -13.86 0.18 10.75
CA ARG A 119 -13.95 -1.12 11.45
C ARG A 119 -15.23 -1.87 11.09
N ASP A 120 -16.36 -1.19 11.09
CA ASP A 120 -17.65 -1.81 10.77
C ASP A 120 -17.70 -2.31 9.31
N GLN A 121 -17.06 -1.59 8.40
CA GLN A 121 -16.90 -2.03 7.01
C GLN A 121 -16.00 -3.25 6.92
N TRP A 122 -14.85 -3.25 7.64
CA TRP A 122 -13.94 -4.39 7.68
C TRP A 122 -14.62 -5.62 8.28
N MET A 123 -15.34 -5.46 9.38
CA MET A 123 -16.10 -6.56 10.01
C MET A 123 -17.13 -7.15 9.04
N LYS A 124 -17.84 -6.33 8.27
CA LYS A 124 -18.77 -6.80 7.23
C LYS A 124 -18.04 -7.58 6.14
N ALA A 125 -16.88 -7.09 5.71
CA ALA A 125 -16.08 -7.75 4.67
C ALA A 125 -15.54 -9.11 5.10
N VAL A 126 -15.05 -9.22 6.35
CA VAL A 126 -14.44 -10.46 6.88
C VAL A 126 -15.46 -11.49 7.39
N ARG A 127 -16.66 -11.07 7.74
CA ARG A 127 -17.71 -11.92 8.33
C ARG A 127 -17.98 -13.23 7.57
N PRO A 128 -17.97 -13.28 6.22
CA PRO A 128 -18.18 -14.53 5.48
C PRO A 128 -16.99 -15.50 5.57
N GLY A 129 -15.82 -15.06 6.02
CA GLY A 129 -14.63 -15.91 6.13
C GLY A 129 -14.76 -16.94 7.25
N LYS A 130 -14.56 -18.21 6.91
CA LYS A 130 -14.66 -19.35 7.84
C LYS A 130 -13.35 -19.62 8.59
N SER A 131 -12.21 -19.24 8.00
CA SER A 131 -10.89 -19.39 8.59
C SER A 131 -10.21 -18.02 8.77
N LEU A 132 -9.16 -17.97 9.57
CA LEU A 132 -8.36 -16.75 9.75
C LEU A 132 -7.74 -16.30 8.42
N VAL A 133 -7.28 -17.25 7.60
CA VAL A 133 -6.72 -16.97 6.26
C VAL A 133 -7.76 -16.31 5.37
N GLU A 134 -8.98 -16.86 5.30
CA GLU A 134 -10.06 -16.26 4.52
C GLU A 134 -10.43 -14.86 5.02
N LYS A 135 -10.51 -14.66 6.35
CA LYS A 135 -10.79 -13.35 6.94
C LYS A 135 -9.71 -12.35 6.59
N ALA A 136 -8.44 -12.72 6.73
CA ALA A 136 -7.31 -11.84 6.41
C ALA A 136 -7.24 -11.50 4.91
N THR A 137 -7.48 -12.47 4.02
CA THR A 137 -7.56 -12.21 2.58
C THR A 137 -8.68 -11.22 2.25
N ARG A 138 -9.88 -11.43 2.80
CA ARG A 138 -11.03 -10.52 2.61
C ARG A 138 -10.77 -9.13 3.19
N PHE A 139 -10.05 -9.03 4.30
CA PHE A 139 -9.63 -7.77 4.89
C PHE A 139 -8.69 -7.02 3.96
N VAL A 140 -7.66 -7.70 3.42
CA VAL A 140 -6.73 -7.12 2.45
C VAL A 140 -7.47 -6.64 1.20
N ASP A 141 -8.39 -7.43 0.65
CA ASP A 141 -9.22 -7.01 -0.49
C ASP A 141 -10.05 -5.75 -0.20
N ALA A 142 -10.62 -5.66 1.01
CA ALA A 142 -11.38 -4.49 1.43
C ALA A 142 -10.48 -3.24 1.53
N ARG A 143 -9.29 -3.38 2.11
CA ARG A 143 -8.31 -2.29 2.19
C ARG A 143 -7.83 -1.85 0.81
N MET A 144 -7.53 -2.79 -0.08
CA MET A 144 -7.13 -2.46 -1.45
C MET A 144 -8.21 -1.69 -2.21
N LYS A 145 -9.49 -2.04 -2.03
CA LYS A 145 -10.63 -1.28 -2.59
C LYS A 145 -10.74 0.12 -2.00
N ALA A 146 -10.31 0.32 -0.76
CA ALA A 146 -10.26 1.63 -0.09
C ALA A 146 -9.00 2.44 -0.40
N GLY A 147 -8.17 2.01 -1.37
CA GLY A 147 -6.98 2.74 -1.83
C GLY A 147 -5.68 2.40 -1.09
N HIS A 148 -5.68 1.42 -0.22
CA HIS A 148 -4.46 0.91 0.38
C HIS A 148 -3.69 0.02 -0.61
N PHE A 149 -2.36 -0.06 -0.47
CA PHE A 149 -1.55 -1.04 -1.18
C PHE A 149 -1.06 -2.09 -0.19
N CYS A 150 -1.81 -3.17 -0.12
CA CYS A 150 -1.51 -4.28 0.77
C CYS A 150 -1.16 -5.54 -0.01
N HIS A 151 -0.28 -6.34 0.56
CA HIS A 151 0.00 -7.70 0.13
C HIS A 151 -0.05 -8.61 1.35
N CYS A 152 -0.58 -9.82 1.20
CA CYS A 152 -0.57 -10.79 2.28
C CYS A 152 0.11 -12.08 1.84
N HIS A 153 0.84 -12.69 2.76
CA HIS A 153 1.47 -13.98 2.57
C HIS A 153 1.50 -14.75 3.89
N TYR A 154 1.65 -16.06 3.78
CA TYR A 154 1.80 -16.96 4.91
C TYR A 154 3.20 -17.55 4.92
N SER A 155 3.83 -17.57 6.09
CA SER A 155 5.07 -18.28 6.35
C SER A 155 4.86 -19.23 7.52
N ALA A 156 5.42 -20.44 7.44
CA ALA A 156 5.38 -21.39 8.52
C ALA A 156 6.08 -20.89 9.80
N GLU A 157 7.07 -20.00 9.65
CA GLU A 157 7.86 -19.43 10.76
C GLU A 157 7.16 -18.24 11.41
N THR A 158 6.54 -17.38 10.61
CA THR A 158 6.02 -16.08 11.08
C THR A 158 4.50 -15.99 11.09
N GLY A 159 3.80 -17.02 10.59
CA GLY A 159 2.35 -17.02 10.46
C GLY A 159 1.88 -16.18 9.27
N PHE A 160 0.71 -15.58 9.42
CA PHE A 160 0.10 -14.76 8.39
C PHE A 160 0.56 -13.29 8.53
N ILE A 161 1.06 -12.73 7.43
CA ILE A 161 1.63 -11.38 7.40
C ILE A 161 0.88 -10.56 6.35
N ILE A 162 0.50 -9.33 6.72
CA ILE A 162 0.02 -8.30 5.80
C ILE A 162 1.09 -7.21 5.73
N GLU A 163 1.60 -6.94 4.54
CA GLU A 163 2.52 -5.85 4.24
C GLU A 163 1.74 -4.72 3.55
N GLU A 164 1.78 -3.54 4.13
CA GLU A 164 1.11 -2.36 3.59
C GLU A 164 2.13 -1.32 3.14
N TYR A 165 2.21 -1.09 1.84
CA TYR A 165 3.16 -0.20 1.19
C TYR A 165 2.63 1.21 0.97
N HIS A 166 1.31 1.39 1.05
CA HIS A 166 0.66 2.70 1.00
C HIS A 166 -0.59 2.70 1.87
N HIS A 167 -0.68 3.72 2.72
CA HIS A 167 -1.84 4.02 3.53
C HIS A 167 -2.43 5.36 3.10
N PRO A 168 -3.72 5.46 2.70
CA PRO A 168 -4.33 6.72 2.25
C PRO A 168 -4.22 7.85 3.28
N LEU A 169 -4.26 7.53 4.57
CA LEU A 169 -4.13 8.48 5.67
C LEU A 169 -2.72 8.54 6.28
N GLY A 170 -1.69 8.13 5.53
CA GLY A 170 -0.31 8.08 6.06
C GLY A 170 0.17 9.40 6.65
N GLN A 171 -0.18 10.54 6.04
CA GLN A 171 0.16 11.87 6.56
C GLN A 171 -0.59 12.20 7.85
N VAL A 172 -1.87 11.81 7.95
CA VAL A 172 -2.65 11.96 9.19
C VAL A 172 -2.01 11.17 10.32
N PHE A 173 -1.52 9.96 10.06
CA PHE A 173 -0.81 9.14 11.05
C PHE A 173 0.54 9.72 11.49
N MET A 174 1.18 10.53 10.66
CA MET A 174 2.40 11.26 11.06
C MET A 174 2.07 12.36 12.07
N GLN A 175 0.97 13.08 11.87
CA GLN A 175 0.54 14.16 12.76
C GLN A 175 -0.15 13.64 14.03
N TYR A 176 -0.88 12.52 13.92
CA TYR A 176 -1.61 11.88 15.03
C TYR A 176 -1.16 10.42 15.21
N PRO A 177 0.03 10.16 15.77
CA PRO A 177 0.61 8.82 15.86
C PRO A 177 -0.20 7.84 16.73
N GLY A 178 -1.02 8.34 17.67
CA GLY A 178 -1.94 7.52 18.46
C GLY A 178 -2.95 6.72 17.63
N LEU A 179 -3.26 7.20 16.42
CA LEU A 179 -4.16 6.50 15.49
C LEU A 179 -3.62 5.14 15.04
N LYS A 180 -2.30 4.96 15.02
CA LYS A 180 -1.67 3.67 14.66
C LYS A 180 -2.08 2.56 15.63
N VAL A 181 -2.13 2.88 16.92
CA VAL A 181 -2.56 1.94 17.97
C VAL A 181 -4.06 1.67 17.86
N MET A 182 -4.84 2.71 17.60
CA MET A 182 -6.30 2.60 17.43
C MET A 182 -6.63 1.72 16.21
N GLU A 183 -6.03 1.98 15.06
CA GLU A 183 -6.23 1.17 13.86
C GLU A 183 -5.88 -0.29 14.11
N THR A 184 -4.74 -0.57 14.74
CA THR A 184 -4.31 -1.94 15.05
C THR A 184 -5.34 -2.67 15.90
N ARG A 185 -5.88 -2.02 16.94
CA ARG A 185 -6.95 -2.61 17.78
C ARG A 185 -8.23 -2.89 16.98
N MET A 186 -8.58 -2.03 16.04
CA MET A 186 -9.76 -2.24 15.19
C MET A 186 -9.54 -3.37 14.18
N ILE A 187 -8.31 -3.53 13.68
CA ILE A 187 -7.93 -4.69 12.86
C ILE A 187 -8.01 -5.97 13.68
N GLU A 188 -7.52 -5.98 14.92
CA GLU A 188 -7.67 -7.11 15.84
C GLU A 188 -9.14 -7.50 16.05
N GLN A 189 -9.99 -6.51 16.26
CA GLN A 189 -11.44 -6.74 16.43
C GLN A 189 -12.08 -7.34 15.18
N ALA A 190 -11.70 -6.82 14.00
CA ALA A 190 -12.23 -7.30 12.72
C ALA A 190 -11.79 -8.75 12.43
N LEU A 191 -10.54 -9.08 12.67
CA LEU A 191 -9.97 -10.40 12.40
C LEU A 191 -10.28 -11.42 13.51
N GLY A 192 -10.55 -10.93 14.73
CA GLY A 192 -10.81 -11.76 15.90
C GLY A 192 -9.53 -12.39 16.47
N THR A 193 -8.37 -11.80 16.25
CA THR A 193 -7.08 -12.29 16.74
C THR A 193 -6.11 -11.14 16.98
N LYS A 194 -5.01 -11.40 17.70
CA LYS A 194 -3.95 -10.42 17.95
C LYS A 194 -3.17 -10.09 16.70
N VAL A 195 -2.81 -8.81 16.58
CA VAL A 195 -2.04 -8.27 15.47
C VAL A 195 -0.88 -7.45 16.01
N ASP A 196 0.33 -7.84 15.67
CA ASP A 196 1.52 -7.04 15.94
C ASP A 196 1.82 -6.13 14.75
N ARG A 197 1.93 -4.82 15.01
CA ARG A 197 2.19 -3.79 13.99
C ARG A 197 3.59 -3.25 14.13
N LYS A 198 4.37 -3.34 13.07
CA LYS A 198 5.70 -2.72 13.00
C LYS A 198 5.94 -2.01 11.67
N GLU A 199 6.88 -1.08 11.66
CA GLU A 199 7.37 -0.44 10.44
C GLU A 199 8.77 -0.98 10.16
N ASP A 200 8.92 -1.72 9.08
CA ASP A 200 10.16 -2.39 8.71
C ASP A 200 10.25 -2.57 7.19
N LYS A 201 11.31 -3.22 6.73
CA LYS A 201 11.40 -3.68 5.35
C LYS A 201 10.55 -4.92 5.17
N GLY A 202 9.63 -4.86 4.22
CA GLY A 202 8.83 -6.00 3.82
C GLY A 202 9.61 -7.04 3.02
N SER A 203 8.92 -8.05 2.54
CA SER A 203 9.48 -9.18 1.76
C SER A 203 10.28 -8.75 0.52
N GLN A 204 9.97 -7.58 -0.03
CA GLN A 204 10.66 -6.98 -1.18
C GLN A 204 11.78 -6.00 -0.80
N GLY A 205 12.14 -5.89 0.49
CA GLY A 205 13.18 -4.99 0.99
C GLY A 205 12.81 -3.51 1.00
N VAL A 206 11.54 -3.17 0.75
CA VAL A 206 11.00 -1.80 0.78
C VAL A 206 10.35 -1.53 2.13
N LYS A 207 10.53 -0.31 2.66
CA LYS A 207 9.90 0.08 3.93
C LYS A 207 8.38 0.07 3.79
N CYS A 208 7.70 -0.61 4.69
CA CYS A 208 6.25 -0.73 4.74
C CYS A 208 5.77 -0.89 6.19
N THR A 209 4.46 -0.84 6.39
CA THR A 209 3.84 -1.29 7.63
C THR A 209 3.57 -2.79 7.53
N ILE A 210 4.01 -3.53 8.52
CA ILE A 210 3.83 -4.97 8.63
C ILE A 210 2.85 -5.25 9.76
N TYR A 211 1.76 -5.96 9.45
CA TYR A 211 0.84 -6.50 10.43
C TYR A 211 1.03 -8.02 10.46
N GLN A 212 1.62 -8.49 11.55
CA GLN A 212 1.79 -9.91 11.81
C GLN A 212 0.60 -10.43 12.58
N ILE A 213 -0.11 -11.40 12.02
CA ILE A 213 -1.34 -11.94 12.58
C ILE A 213 -1.01 -13.21 13.33
N SER A 214 -1.30 -13.24 14.63
CA SER A 214 -1.09 -14.41 15.46
C SER A 214 -2.03 -15.54 15.06
N THR A 215 -1.46 -16.70 14.76
CA THR A 215 -2.23 -17.94 14.44
C THR A 215 -2.57 -18.74 15.68
N LEU A 216 -2.08 -18.31 16.86
CA LEU A 216 -2.34 -18.93 18.14
C LEU A 216 -3.53 -18.23 18.80
N GLY A 217 -4.68 -18.85 18.71
CA GLY A 217 -5.91 -18.56 19.43
C GLY A 217 -6.55 -19.86 19.83
#